data_d30337b082304081fb0f55f6edb21f10
#
_entry.id   d30337b082304081fb0f55f6edb21f10
#
_cell.length_a   1.000
_cell.length_b   1.000
_cell.length_c   1.000
_cell.angle_alpha   90.00
_cell.angle_beta   90.00
_cell.angle_gamma   90.00
#
_symmetry.space_group_name_H-M   'P 1'
#
loop_
_entity.id
_entity.type
_entity.pdbx_description
1 polymer ?
#
loop_
_entity_poly.entity_id
_entity_poly.type
_entity_poly.pdbx_seq_one_letter_code
_entity_poly.pdbx_strand_id
1 'polypeptide(L)'
;MQWTGDRNGGFSRADFAQLYAPPLMDPVYGYQAVNVEAQLRTPTSLLRWMRRFIALRKEHPVFGLGTYEPLEPSNPRIFAHVRRYEDDVMLCVHNLTRSAQAVELDLSDFKGRYPREIFGRSRFPKVGELPYLLTMGPRGFYWFQLVEEDDA
;
A
#
# COMPACT_ATOMS: atom_id res chain seq x y z
N MET A 1 -15.78 12.33 -6.70
CA MET A 1 -15.65 12.27 -5.22
C MET A 1 -16.20 13.57 -4.63
N GLN A 2 -17.08 13.48 -3.66
CA GLN A 2 -17.71 14.61 -2.98
C GLN A 2 -16.69 15.41 -2.16
N TRP A 3 -16.79 16.74 -2.14
CA TRP A 3 -15.84 17.60 -1.44
C TRP A 3 -16.21 17.81 0.02
N THR A 4 -17.50 18.11 0.28
CA THR A 4 -18.01 18.43 1.63
C THR A 4 -19.32 17.69 1.91
N GLY A 5 -19.77 17.73 3.17
CA GLY A 5 -21.10 17.27 3.56
C GLY A 5 -22.24 18.25 3.23
N ASP A 6 -21.92 19.39 2.63
CA ASP A 6 -22.89 20.42 2.26
C ASP A 6 -23.70 20.02 1.02
N ARG A 7 -24.68 20.91 0.64
CA ARG A 7 -25.55 20.72 -0.51
C ARG A 7 -24.77 20.27 -1.75
N ASN A 8 -25.25 19.23 -2.40
CA ASN A 8 -24.69 18.65 -3.61
C ASN A 8 -23.20 18.21 -3.45
N GLY A 9 -22.79 17.84 -2.24
CA GLY A 9 -21.42 17.41 -1.97
C GLY A 9 -20.36 18.48 -2.18
N GLY A 10 -20.73 19.77 -2.11
CA GLY A 10 -19.85 20.90 -2.35
C GLY A 10 -19.59 21.23 -3.83
N PHE A 11 -20.26 20.57 -4.78
CA PHE A 11 -20.10 20.87 -6.21
C PHE A 11 -20.93 22.09 -6.68
N SER A 12 -22.12 22.26 -6.15
CA SER A 12 -22.98 23.38 -6.51
C SER A 12 -24.01 23.73 -5.40
N ARG A 13 -24.65 24.90 -5.54
CA ARG A 13 -25.78 25.32 -4.70
C ARG A 13 -27.13 25.18 -5.40
N ALA A 14 -27.16 24.54 -6.57
CA ALA A 14 -28.37 24.32 -7.34
C ALA A 14 -29.41 23.51 -6.56
N ASP A 15 -30.66 23.65 -6.92
CA ASP A 15 -31.73 22.81 -6.37
C ASP A 15 -31.60 21.37 -6.88
N PHE A 16 -31.99 20.40 -6.05
CA PHE A 16 -31.97 18.97 -6.42
C PHE A 16 -32.74 18.70 -7.73
N ALA A 17 -33.84 19.41 -7.96
CA ALA A 17 -34.62 19.27 -9.17
C ALA A 17 -33.90 19.72 -10.45
N GLN A 18 -32.80 20.47 -10.31
CA GLN A 18 -32.00 21.00 -11.43
C GLN A 18 -30.75 20.13 -11.71
N LEU A 19 -30.52 19.12 -10.90
CA LEU A 19 -29.36 18.23 -11.11
C LEU A 19 -29.67 17.25 -12.24
N TYR A 20 -28.69 17.04 -13.11
CA TYR A 20 -28.78 16.06 -14.19
C TYR A 20 -28.99 14.62 -13.66
N ALA A 21 -28.33 14.28 -12.54
CA ALA A 21 -28.50 13.03 -11.83
C ALA A 21 -28.63 13.30 -10.32
N PRO A 22 -29.52 12.58 -9.61
CA PRO A 22 -29.65 12.74 -8.18
C PRO A 22 -28.38 12.30 -7.47
N PRO A 23 -27.93 13.01 -6.41
CA PRO A 23 -26.80 12.56 -5.60
C PRO A 23 -27.18 11.33 -4.79
N LEU A 24 -26.17 10.50 -4.49
CA LEU A 24 -26.34 9.35 -3.60
C LEU A 24 -26.64 9.83 -2.17
N MET A 25 -27.82 9.49 -1.67
CA MET A 25 -28.34 9.90 -0.34
C MET A 25 -28.34 8.72 0.66
N ASP A 26 -27.45 7.77 0.48
CA ASP A 26 -27.31 6.62 1.38
C ASP A 26 -26.64 7.06 2.71
N PRO A 27 -27.14 6.59 3.88
CA PRO A 27 -26.55 6.94 5.18
C PRO A 27 -25.09 6.54 5.36
N VAL A 28 -24.64 5.50 4.67
CA VAL A 28 -23.27 4.96 4.76
C VAL A 28 -22.36 5.53 3.68
N TYR A 29 -22.86 5.63 2.44
CA TYR A 29 -22.07 6.00 1.26
C TYR A 29 -22.41 7.38 0.69
N GLY A 30 -23.46 8.03 1.21
CA GLY A 30 -23.87 9.36 0.79
C GLY A 30 -22.80 10.42 1.05
N TYR A 31 -22.87 11.53 0.33
CA TYR A 31 -21.89 12.60 0.41
C TYR A 31 -21.80 13.26 1.80
N GLN A 32 -22.82 13.14 2.63
CA GLN A 32 -22.79 13.62 4.01
C GLN A 32 -21.86 12.78 4.89
N ALA A 33 -21.77 11.47 4.65
CA ALA A 33 -20.90 10.56 5.37
C ALA A 33 -19.51 10.44 4.73
N VAL A 34 -19.46 10.32 3.40
CA VAL A 34 -18.23 10.10 2.65
C VAL A 34 -17.91 11.31 1.76
N ASN A 35 -16.96 12.11 2.18
CA ASN A 35 -16.51 13.29 1.46
C ASN A 35 -15.04 13.60 1.81
N VAL A 36 -14.40 14.46 1.00
CA VAL A 36 -12.98 14.82 1.16
C VAL A 36 -12.73 15.47 2.52
N GLU A 37 -13.60 16.38 2.95
CA GLU A 37 -13.44 17.10 4.21
C GLU A 37 -13.45 16.16 5.41
N ALA A 38 -14.42 15.23 5.49
CA ALA A 38 -14.49 14.20 6.52
C ALA A 38 -13.25 13.28 6.49
N GLN A 39 -12.85 12.85 5.31
CA GLN A 39 -11.65 12.02 5.12
C GLN A 39 -10.37 12.76 5.55
N LEU A 40 -10.24 14.05 5.30
CA LEU A 40 -9.08 14.85 5.73
C LEU A 40 -9.01 15.01 7.26
N ARG A 41 -10.15 15.02 7.95
CA ARG A 41 -10.22 15.10 9.42
C ARG A 41 -9.90 13.76 10.10
N THR A 42 -10.10 12.65 9.41
CA THR A 42 -9.92 11.29 9.96
C THR A 42 -8.52 10.74 9.66
N PRO A 43 -7.64 10.55 10.67
CA PRO A 43 -6.25 10.11 10.47
C PRO A 43 -6.13 8.76 9.74
N THR A 44 -7.07 7.85 9.98
CA THR A 44 -7.09 6.47 9.43
C THR A 44 -7.90 6.36 8.14
N SER A 45 -8.32 7.47 7.54
CA SER A 45 -9.12 7.47 6.32
C SER A 45 -8.36 6.94 5.11
N LEU A 46 -9.11 6.40 4.14
CA LEU A 46 -8.56 5.94 2.87
C LEU A 46 -7.81 7.06 2.12
N LEU A 47 -8.33 8.30 2.15
CA LEU A 47 -7.68 9.44 1.51
C LEU A 47 -6.29 9.70 2.10
N ARG A 48 -6.16 9.72 3.43
CA ARG A 48 -4.87 9.93 4.09
C ARG A 48 -3.91 8.77 3.85
N TRP A 49 -4.44 7.55 3.90
CA TRP A 49 -3.66 6.35 3.59
C TRP A 49 -3.11 6.40 2.16
N MET A 50 -3.95 6.70 1.17
CA MET A 50 -3.52 6.82 -0.23
C MET A 50 -2.51 7.94 -0.46
N ARG A 51 -2.69 9.09 0.19
CA ARG A 51 -1.71 10.20 0.11
C ARG A 51 -0.34 9.77 0.64
N ARG A 52 -0.31 9.07 1.78
CA ARG A 52 0.94 8.53 2.34
C ARG A 52 1.56 7.50 1.40
N PHE A 53 0.77 6.63 0.83
CA PHE A 53 1.20 5.59 -0.10
C PHE A 53 1.86 6.21 -1.35
N ILE A 54 1.22 7.22 -1.93
CA ILE A 54 1.74 7.95 -3.09
C ILE A 54 3.02 8.72 -2.73
N ALA A 55 3.09 9.31 -1.54
CA ALA A 55 4.29 10.00 -1.08
C ALA A 55 5.49 9.05 -1.00
N LEU A 56 5.33 7.92 -0.31
CA LEU A 56 6.37 6.89 -0.21
C LEU A 56 6.81 6.38 -1.60
N ARG A 57 5.86 6.15 -2.51
CA ARG A 57 6.18 5.74 -3.88
C ARG A 57 7.03 6.79 -4.61
N LYS A 58 6.82 8.08 -4.34
CA LYS A 58 7.60 9.18 -4.94
C LYS A 58 8.97 9.35 -4.30
N GLU A 59 9.10 9.07 -3.01
CA GLU A 59 10.38 9.08 -2.28
C GLU A 59 11.34 8.00 -2.78
N HIS A 60 10.81 6.91 -3.34
CA HIS A 60 11.59 5.77 -3.84
C HIS A 60 11.46 5.65 -5.36
N PRO A 61 12.38 6.22 -6.17
CA PRO A 61 12.35 6.15 -7.63
C PRO A 61 12.30 4.74 -8.20
N VAL A 62 12.77 3.76 -7.44
CA VAL A 62 12.73 2.32 -7.78
C VAL A 62 11.32 1.82 -8.16
N PHE A 63 10.26 2.39 -7.61
CA PHE A 63 8.89 2.03 -7.98
C PHE A 63 8.48 2.49 -9.39
N GLY A 64 9.11 3.53 -9.91
CA GLY A 64 8.83 4.06 -11.24
C GLY A 64 9.85 3.65 -12.29
N LEU A 65 11.13 3.70 -11.93
CA LEU A 65 12.26 3.54 -12.85
C LEU A 65 12.94 2.16 -12.75
N GLY A 66 12.70 1.43 -11.64
CA GLY A 66 13.36 0.15 -11.39
C GLY A 66 12.91 -0.99 -12.31
N THR A 67 13.74 -2.02 -12.39
CA THR A 67 13.41 -3.31 -13.02
C THR A 67 12.20 -3.95 -12.36
N TYR A 68 11.64 -4.96 -13.00
CA TYR A 68 10.60 -5.81 -12.42
C TYR A 68 11.05 -7.26 -12.51
N GLU A 69 11.25 -7.88 -11.35
CA GLU A 69 11.73 -9.25 -11.20
C GLU A 69 10.70 -10.03 -10.37
N PRO A 70 9.84 -10.84 -11.01
CA PRO A 70 8.87 -11.66 -10.27
C PRO A 70 9.61 -12.73 -9.48
N LEU A 71 9.15 -13.00 -8.26
CA LEU A 71 9.58 -14.12 -7.45
C LEU A 71 8.57 -15.27 -7.57
N GLU A 72 9.04 -16.49 -7.34
CA GLU A 72 8.21 -17.69 -7.25
C GLU A 72 8.00 -18.05 -5.77
N PRO A 73 6.94 -17.53 -5.12
CA PRO A 73 6.69 -17.83 -3.71
C PRO A 73 6.20 -19.27 -3.54
N SER A 74 6.54 -19.92 -2.40
CA SER A 74 6.05 -21.26 -2.06
C SER A 74 4.51 -21.34 -1.96
N ASN A 75 3.84 -20.21 -1.79
CA ASN A 75 2.40 -20.10 -1.70
C ASN A 75 1.84 -19.27 -2.87
N PRO A 76 1.06 -19.89 -3.79
CA PRO A 76 0.53 -19.21 -4.98
C PRO A 76 -0.51 -18.12 -4.69
N ARG A 77 -0.94 -17.98 -3.44
CA ARG A 77 -1.85 -16.92 -2.97
C ARG A 77 -1.11 -15.62 -2.62
N ILE A 78 0.21 -15.67 -2.62
CA ILE A 78 1.09 -14.52 -2.37
C ILE A 78 1.66 -14.07 -3.71
N PHE A 79 1.58 -12.77 -3.95
CA PHE A 79 2.24 -12.13 -5.06
C PHE A 79 3.50 -11.43 -4.54
N ALA A 80 4.66 -11.80 -5.06
CA ALA A 80 5.94 -11.24 -4.66
C ALA A 80 6.79 -10.85 -5.87
N HIS A 81 7.48 -9.72 -5.77
CA HIS A 81 8.42 -9.27 -6.79
C HIS A 81 9.47 -8.35 -6.18
N VAL A 82 10.62 -8.28 -6.84
CA VAL A 82 11.70 -7.34 -6.53
C VAL A 82 11.76 -6.25 -7.59
N ARG A 83 12.11 -5.06 -7.18
CA ARG A 83 12.47 -3.95 -8.06
C ARG A 83 13.86 -3.45 -7.69
N ARG A 84 14.66 -3.12 -8.70
CA ARG A 84 16.02 -2.58 -8.51
C ARG A 84 16.20 -1.32 -9.35
N TYR A 85 16.73 -0.30 -8.71
CA TYR A 85 17.12 0.93 -9.38
C TYR A 85 18.37 1.49 -8.68
N GLU A 86 19.50 1.55 -9.40
CA GLU A 86 20.79 1.90 -8.81
C GLU A 86 21.08 0.98 -7.59
N ASP A 87 21.36 1.53 -6.42
CA ASP A 87 21.62 0.79 -5.19
C ASP A 87 20.35 0.46 -4.39
N ASP A 88 19.18 1.02 -4.81
CA ASP A 88 17.91 0.80 -4.12
C ASP A 88 17.24 -0.50 -4.59
N VAL A 89 16.98 -1.38 -3.64
CA VAL A 89 16.31 -2.67 -3.88
C VAL A 89 15.06 -2.76 -3.03
N MET A 90 13.91 -2.93 -3.69
CA MET A 90 12.60 -3.00 -3.04
C MET A 90 11.96 -4.37 -3.26
N LEU A 91 11.70 -5.09 -2.17
CA LEU A 91 10.90 -6.32 -2.17
C LEU A 91 9.46 -5.98 -1.83
N CYS A 92 8.54 -6.31 -2.73
CA CYS A 92 7.11 -6.12 -2.55
C CYS A 92 6.43 -7.49 -2.41
N VAL A 93 5.67 -7.68 -1.32
CA VAL A 93 4.97 -8.93 -1.03
C VAL A 93 3.52 -8.63 -0.68
N HIS A 94 2.58 -9.32 -1.32
CA HIS A 94 1.14 -9.07 -1.19
C HIS A 94 0.37 -10.37 -0.96
N ASN A 95 -0.44 -10.43 0.09
CA ASN A 95 -1.42 -11.49 0.29
C ASN A 95 -2.72 -11.14 -0.45
N LEU A 96 -3.03 -11.85 -1.52
CA LEU A 96 -4.20 -11.61 -2.36
C LEU A 96 -5.50 -12.23 -1.81
N THR A 97 -5.45 -12.82 -0.61
CA THR A 97 -6.59 -13.51 -0.01
C THR A 97 -7.19 -12.81 1.20
N ARG A 98 -8.35 -13.27 1.64
CA ARG A 98 -9.06 -12.78 2.83
C ARG A 98 -8.66 -13.52 4.13
N SER A 99 -7.69 -14.42 4.07
CA SER A 99 -7.18 -15.19 5.21
C SER A 99 -5.69 -14.94 5.40
N ALA A 100 -5.19 -15.17 6.61
CA ALA A 100 -3.77 -15.13 6.88
C ALA A 100 -3.04 -16.21 6.06
N GLN A 101 -1.86 -15.88 5.56
CA GLN A 101 -1.04 -16.78 4.73
C GLN A 101 0.42 -16.74 5.22
N ALA A 102 1.05 -17.90 5.23
CA ALA A 102 2.48 -18.00 5.33
C ALA A 102 3.09 -18.21 3.94
N VAL A 103 4.30 -17.72 3.74
CA VAL A 103 5.05 -17.85 2.49
C VAL A 103 6.54 -17.93 2.78
N GLU A 104 7.22 -18.76 2.05
CA GLU A 104 8.68 -18.80 1.95
C GLU A 104 9.10 -18.19 0.61
N LEU A 105 10.09 -17.29 0.67
CA LEU A 105 10.65 -16.62 -0.49
C LEU A 105 12.12 -16.98 -0.61
N ASP A 106 12.57 -17.33 -1.79
CA ASP A 106 14.00 -17.40 -2.07
C ASP A 106 14.54 -15.98 -2.21
N LEU A 107 15.35 -15.58 -1.24
CA LEU A 107 16.04 -14.30 -1.20
C LEU A 107 17.57 -14.49 -1.13
N SER A 108 18.08 -15.62 -1.60
CA SER A 108 19.50 -15.97 -1.56
C SER A 108 20.42 -14.91 -2.17
N ASP A 109 19.98 -14.23 -3.23
CA ASP A 109 20.69 -13.11 -3.88
C ASP A 109 20.88 -11.89 -2.96
N PHE A 110 20.12 -11.81 -1.89
CA PHE A 110 20.13 -10.70 -0.91
C PHE A 110 20.68 -11.12 0.44
N LYS A 111 21.37 -12.28 0.52
CA LYS A 111 21.99 -12.76 1.74
C LYS A 111 22.81 -11.67 2.41
N GLY A 112 22.57 -11.48 3.70
CA GLY A 112 23.25 -10.48 4.49
C GLY A 112 22.51 -9.15 4.62
N ARG A 113 21.52 -8.86 3.77
CA ARG A 113 20.70 -7.65 3.86
C ARG A 113 19.55 -7.80 4.85
N TYR A 114 19.02 -6.66 5.29
CA TYR A 114 17.88 -6.58 6.20
C TYR A 114 16.67 -6.01 5.46
N PRO A 115 15.52 -6.71 5.47
CA PRO A 115 14.27 -6.12 5.01
C PRO A 115 13.79 -5.05 6.00
N ARG A 116 13.76 -3.79 5.59
CA ARG A 116 13.20 -2.66 6.34
C ARG A 116 11.85 -2.29 5.73
N GLU A 117 10.78 -2.51 6.48
CA GLU A 117 9.43 -2.17 6.04
C GLU A 117 9.26 -0.65 6.00
N ILE A 118 8.84 -0.08 4.85
CA ILE A 118 8.92 1.37 4.61
C ILE A 118 7.77 2.18 5.21
N PHE A 119 6.61 1.58 5.53
CA PHE A 119 5.49 2.29 6.14
C PHE A 119 5.66 2.46 7.64
N GLY A 120 6.00 1.40 8.35
CA GLY A 120 6.24 1.38 9.80
C GLY A 120 7.70 1.58 10.17
N ARG A 121 8.61 1.53 9.19
CA ARG A 121 10.08 1.57 9.38
C ARG A 121 10.58 0.46 10.31
N SER A 122 9.86 -0.66 10.31
CA SER A 122 10.23 -1.82 11.12
C SER A 122 11.28 -2.65 10.41
N ARG A 123 12.33 -3.00 11.15
CA ARG A 123 13.37 -3.90 10.67
C ARG A 123 12.96 -5.35 10.89
N PHE A 124 13.14 -6.17 9.87
CA PHE A 124 12.90 -7.60 9.89
C PHE A 124 14.22 -8.37 10.01
N PRO A 125 14.17 -9.67 10.35
CA PRO A 125 15.37 -10.49 10.49
C PRO A 125 16.24 -10.47 9.23
N LYS A 126 17.55 -10.60 9.41
CA LYS A 126 18.55 -10.67 8.33
C LYS A 126 18.25 -11.82 7.37
N VAL A 127 18.38 -11.57 6.08
CA VAL A 127 18.30 -12.62 5.05
C VAL A 127 19.48 -13.58 5.21
N GLY A 128 19.19 -14.85 5.47
CA GLY A 128 20.15 -15.93 5.65
C GLY A 128 20.30 -16.82 4.42
N GLU A 129 20.65 -18.09 4.66
CA GLU A 129 20.78 -19.12 3.63
C GLU A 129 19.48 -19.89 3.38
N LEU A 130 18.58 -19.89 4.36
CA LEU A 130 17.30 -20.57 4.28
C LEU A 130 16.25 -19.68 3.60
N PRO A 131 15.21 -20.26 2.99
CA PRO A 131 14.09 -19.53 2.46
C PRO A 131 13.50 -18.56 3.51
N TYR A 132 13.20 -17.36 3.09
CA TYR A 132 12.74 -16.31 3.98
C TYR A 132 11.26 -16.46 4.30
N LEU A 133 10.94 -16.84 5.52
CA LEU A 133 9.57 -17.07 5.98
C LEU A 133 8.90 -15.76 6.39
N LEU A 134 7.73 -15.49 5.80
CA LEU A 134 6.84 -14.41 6.18
C LEU A 134 5.44 -14.93 6.51
N THR A 135 4.82 -14.33 7.53
CA THR A 135 3.39 -14.51 7.81
C THR A 135 2.68 -13.20 7.55
N MET A 136 1.64 -13.23 6.73
CA MET A 136 0.90 -12.05 6.30
C MET A 136 -0.56 -12.14 6.71
N GLY A 137 -1.08 -11.08 7.29
CA GLY A 137 -2.51 -10.97 7.57
C GLY A 137 -3.38 -10.96 6.30
N PRO A 138 -4.70 -11.08 6.45
CA PRO A 138 -5.64 -11.03 5.33
C PRO A 138 -5.45 -9.75 4.52
N ARG A 139 -5.29 -9.86 3.19
CA ARG A 139 -5.03 -8.73 2.28
C ARG A 139 -3.85 -7.85 2.72
N GLY A 140 -2.96 -8.38 3.55
CA GLY A 140 -1.76 -7.71 4.02
C GLY A 140 -0.74 -7.56 2.91
N PHE A 141 0.12 -6.57 3.05
CA PHE A 141 1.24 -6.37 2.15
C PHE A 141 2.43 -5.83 2.95
N TYR A 142 3.62 -6.04 2.39
CA TYR A 142 4.85 -5.42 2.84
C TYR A 142 5.60 -4.84 1.64
N TRP A 143 6.17 -3.67 1.83
CA TRP A 143 7.18 -3.09 0.97
C TRP A 143 8.46 -2.95 1.79
N PHE A 144 9.42 -3.79 1.47
CA PHE A 144 10.70 -3.83 2.15
C PHE A 144 11.79 -3.19 1.29
N GLN A 145 12.48 -2.22 1.83
CA GLN A 145 13.79 -1.84 1.31
C GLN A 145 14.82 -2.83 1.86
N LEU A 146 15.60 -3.45 0.98
CA LEU A 146 16.66 -4.39 1.36
C LEU A 146 17.95 -3.63 1.58
N VAL A 147 18.24 -3.31 2.84
CA VAL A 147 19.37 -2.47 3.27
C VAL A 147 20.55 -3.29 3.78
N GLU A 148 21.74 -2.72 3.72
CA GLU A 148 22.94 -3.29 4.34
C GLU A 148 22.99 -2.99 5.85
N GLU A 149 23.93 -3.57 6.57
CA GLU A 149 23.97 -3.51 8.03
C GLU A 149 24.17 -2.07 8.57
N ASP A 150 24.93 -1.26 7.86
CA ASP A 150 25.25 0.13 8.26
C ASP A 150 24.08 1.11 8.05
N ASP A 151 23.09 0.75 7.21
CA ASP A 151 21.91 1.55 6.89
C ASP A 151 20.61 1.04 7.55
N ALA A 152 20.72 0.05 8.44
CA ALA A 152 19.58 -0.72 8.95
C ALA A 152 19.02 -0.20 10.30
#